data_16b37dc882d2e8e9f113999729162c83
#
_entry.id   16b37dc882d2e8e9f113999729162c83
#
_cell.length_a   1.000
_cell.length_b   1.000
_cell.length_c   1.000
_cell.angle_alpha   90.00
_cell.angle_beta   90.00
_cell.angle_gamma   90.00
#
_symmetry.space_group_name_H-M   'P 1'
#
loop_
_entity.id
_entity.type
_entity.pdbx_description
1 polymer ?
#
loop_
_entity_poly.entity_id
_entity_poly.type
_entity_poly.pdbx_seq_one_letter_code
_entity_poly.pdbx_strand_id
1 'polypeptide(L)'
;LDFGDTEKIIHSADRKMWVAGISVVGDISNSALSIETKLRSRIYYHTFVESFGFHPSRAERAFDYALFVQQQFTNRNLQSSVVPHAPYSVSQPLFEKIAQNAIQENSLVCMHNQESKGEAEFFTSGTGTIATHISENLGIDTSHWKPTGQSSLVSVLKYLPAKNPLLMVHNTFTTQADID
;
A
#
# COMPACT_ATOMS: atom_id res chain seq x y z
N LEU A 1 -8.25 -22.54 3.42
CA LEU A 1 -7.25 -22.67 4.50
C LEU A 1 -7.96 -22.45 5.82
N ASP A 2 -7.75 -23.38 6.76
CA ASP A 2 -8.24 -23.22 8.11
C ASP A 2 -7.46 -22.08 8.81
N PHE A 3 -8.13 -21.25 9.62
CA PHE A 3 -7.49 -20.14 10.33
C PHE A 3 -6.31 -20.61 11.21
N GLY A 4 -6.42 -21.79 11.83
CA GLY A 4 -5.35 -22.38 12.64
C GLY A 4 -4.09 -22.74 11.84
N ASP A 5 -4.22 -23.07 10.57
CA ASP A 5 -3.09 -23.35 9.69
C ASP A 5 -2.42 -22.07 9.21
N THR A 6 -3.20 -21.00 8.99
CA THR A 6 -2.67 -19.68 8.61
C THR A 6 -1.78 -19.09 9.73
N GLU A 7 -2.23 -19.15 10.98
CA GLU A 7 -1.43 -18.68 12.14
C GLU A 7 -0.09 -19.44 12.27
N LYS A 8 -0.11 -20.76 12.11
CA LYS A 8 1.12 -21.56 12.13
C LYS A 8 2.10 -21.18 11.02
N ILE A 9 1.58 -20.90 9.81
CA ILE A 9 2.41 -20.48 8.67
C ILE A 9 3.05 -19.12 8.96
N ILE A 10 2.28 -18.13 9.46
CA ILE A 10 2.78 -16.80 9.80
C ILE A 10 3.86 -16.92 10.89
N HIS A 11 3.62 -17.68 11.94
CA HIS A 11 4.60 -17.90 13.01
C HIS A 11 5.88 -18.61 12.50
N SER A 12 5.74 -19.58 11.60
CA SER A 12 6.87 -20.25 10.98
C SER A 12 7.71 -19.29 10.12
N ALA A 13 7.07 -18.39 9.38
CA ALA A 13 7.74 -17.38 8.58
C ALA A 13 8.51 -16.38 9.47
N ASP A 14 7.89 -15.87 10.53
CA ASP A 14 8.52 -15.01 11.52
C ASP A 14 9.78 -15.64 12.10
N ARG A 15 9.67 -16.89 12.56
CA ARG A 15 10.82 -17.61 13.10
C ARG A 15 11.95 -17.78 12.08
N LYS A 16 11.64 -18.08 10.82
CA LYS A 16 12.65 -18.20 9.76
C LYS A 16 13.36 -16.88 9.49
N MET A 17 12.63 -15.78 9.46
CA MET A 17 13.20 -14.44 9.32
C MET A 17 14.13 -14.10 10.46
N TRP A 18 13.72 -14.36 11.71
CA TRP A 18 14.56 -14.14 12.88
C TRP A 18 15.87 -14.98 12.84
N VAL A 19 15.76 -16.27 12.50
CA VAL A 19 16.93 -17.16 12.38
C VAL A 19 17.87 -16.70 11.26
N ALA A 20 17.33 -16.08 10.21
CA ALA A 20 18.12 -15.49 9.13
C ALA A 20 18.77 -14.13 9.51
N GLY A 21 18.58 -13.65 10.76
CA GLY A 21 19.18 -12.42 11.26
C GLY A 21 18.35 -11.14 10.99
N ILE A 22 17.11 -11.27 10.55
CA ILE A 22 16.23 -10.12 10.32
C ILE A 22 15.69 -9.64 11.68
N SER A 23 15.89 -8.36 11.99
CA SER A 23 15.49 -7.74 13.26
C SER A 23 14.37 -6.69 13.10
N VAL A 24 14.16 -6.18 11.90
CA VAL A 24 13.13 -5.18 11.59
C VAL A 24 12.43 -5.54 10.27
N VAL A 25 11.12 -5.43 10.24
CA VAL A 25 10.30 -5.70 9.05
C VAL A 25 9.23 -4.63 8.88
N GLY A 26 9.18 -4.03 7.70
CA GLY A 26 8.00 -3.32 7.21
C GLY A 26 7.06 -4.34 6.57
N ASP A 27 5.95 -4.64 7.22
CA ASP A 27 5.05 -5.72 6.81
C ASP A 27 3.76 -5.17 6.20
N ILE A 28 3.49 -5.57 4.97
CA ILE A 28 2.22 -5.25 4.30
C ILE A 28 1.14 -6.20 4.83
N SER A 29 0.06 -5.64 5.37
CA SER A 29 -1.02 -6.46 5.90
C SER A 29 -2.38 -5.78 5.74
N ASN A 30 -3.33 -6.51 5.15
CA ASN A 30 -4.71 -6.05 4.94
C ASN A 30 -5.70 -6.77 5.87
N SER A 31 -5.19 -7.41 6.91
CA SER A 31 -5.96 -8.13 7.92
C SER A 31 -5.21 -8.18 9.25
N ALA A 32 -5.92 -8.54 10.32
CA ALA A 32 -5.37 -8.66 11.68
C ALA A 32 -4.71 -10.02 11.99
N LEU A 33 -4.58 -10.91 11.01
CA LEU A 33 -4.14 -12.30 11.23
C LEU A 33 -2.71 -12.42 11.79
N SER A 34 -1.86 -11.44 11.56
CA SER A 34 -0.45 -11.45 12.01
C SER A 34 -0.25 -10.91 13.43
N ILE A 35 -1.29 -10.37 14.09
CA ILE A 35 -1.19 -9.71 15.41
C ILE A 35 -0.57 -10.64 16.45
N GLU A 36 -1.10 -11.85 16.64
CA GLU A 36 -0.63 -12.74 17.69
C GLU A 36 0.82 -13.19 17.48
N THR A 37 1.24 -13.37 16.23
CA THR A 37 2.65 -13.63 15.91
C THR A 37 3.53 -12.42 16.23
N LYS A 38 3.14 -11.23 15.80
CA LYS A 38 3.90 -9.98 16.03
C LYS A 38 4.07 -9.67 17.52
N LEU A 39 3.07 -9.93 18.35
CA LEU A 39 3.15 -9.74 19.81
C LEU A 39 4.17 -10.65 20.49
N ARG A 40 4.44 -11.82 19.92
CA ARG A 40 5.39 -12.82 20.46
C ARG A 40 6.74 -12.77 19.75
N SER A 41 6.85 -12.00 18.67
CA SER A 41 8.04 -11.94 17.85
C SER A 41 9.20 -11.21 18.55
N ARG A 42 10.41 -11.58 18.15
CA ARG A 42 11.64 -10.83 18.45
C ARG A 42 11.99 -9.80 17.38
N ILE A 43 11.26 -9.84 16.26
CA ILE A 43 11.40 -8.89 15.15
C ILE A 43 10.55 -7.66 15.48
N TYR A 44 11.11 -6.47 15.27
CA TYR A 44 10.32 -5.26 15.29
C TYR A 44 9.53 -5.13 13.99
N TYR A 45 8.21 -5.00 14.11
CA TYR A 45 7.31 -4.82 12.96
C TYR A 45 6.75 -3.40 12.93
N HIS A 46 6.79 -2.78 11.74
CA HIS A 46 5.89 -1.71 11.39
C HIS A 46 4.90 -2.25 10.34
N THR A 47 3.61 -2.25 10.67
CA THR A 47 2.58 -2.79 9.77
C THR A 47 2.04 -1.69 8.88
N PHE A 48 2.18 -1.87 7.57
CA PHE A 48 1.56 -1.03 6.56
C PHE A 48 0.22 -1.64 6.16
N VAL A 49 -0.86 -0.99 6.57
CA VAL A 49 -2.22 -1.39 6.20
C VAL A 49 -2.55 -0.70 4.89
N GLU A 50 -2.52 -1.45 3.80
CA GLU A 50 -2.78 -0.91 2.47
C GLU A 50 -4.26 -0.63 2.25
N SER A 51 -4.54 0.53 1.68
CA SER A 51 -5.84 0.88 1.15
C SER A 51 -5.79 0.97 -0.37
N PHE A 52 -6.79 0.39 -1.02
CA PHE A 52 -6.94 0.41 -2.47
C PHE A 52 -8.40 0.61 -2.87
N GLY A 53 -8.60 1.41 -3.90
CA GLY A 53 -9.91 1.79 -4.42
C GLY A 53 -9.73 2.71 -5.61
N PHE A 54 -9.61 2.11 -6.81
CA PHE A 54 -9.38 2.86 -8.05
C PHE A 54 -10.54 3.78 -8.39
N HIS A 55 -11.80 3.33 -8.21
CA HIS A 55 -12.96 4.16 -8.48
C HIS A 55 -13.22 5.12 -7.30
N PRO A 56 -13.40 6.44 -7.55
CA PRO A 56 -13.57 7.46 -6.50
C PRO A 56 -14.69 7.15 -5.50
N SER A 57 -15.80 6.54 -5.94
CA SER A 57 -16.91 6.16 -5.05
C SER A 57 -16.56 5.12 -3.99
N ARG A 58 -15.41 4.47 -4.12
CA ARG A 58 -14.93 3.50 -3.15
C ARG A 58 -14.03 4.10 -2.07
N ALA A 59 -13.63 5.35 -2.21
CA ALA A 59 -12.62 5.99 -1.36
C ALA A 59 -12.97 5.92 0.13
N GLU A 60 -14.18 6.30 0.50
CA GLU A 60 -14.64 6.28 1.90
C GLU A 60 -14.57 4.89 2.50
N ARG A 61 -15.25 3.95 1.86
CA ARG A 61 -15.32 2.56 2.36
C ARG A 61 -13.93 1.90 2.44
N ALA A 62 -13.06 2.17 1.48
CA ALA A 62 -11.71 1.62 1.46
C ALA A 62 -10.86 2.18 2.60
N PHE A 63 -10.98 3.48 2.85
CA PHE A 63 -10.29 4.14 3.94
C PHE A 63 -10.80 3.68 5.31
N ASP A 64 -12.11 3.62 5.53
CA ASP A 64 -12.71 3.15 6.76
C ASP A 64 -12.30 1.72 7.11
N TYR A 65 -12.25 0.83 6.10
CA TYR A 65 -11.77 -0.53 6.30
C TYR A 65 -10.30 -0.57 6.71
N ALA A 66 -9.45 0.23 6.07
CA ALA A 66 -8.03 0.29 6.44
C ALA A 66 -7.83 0.83 7.86
N LEU A 67 -8.59 1.86 8.27
CA LEU A 67 -8.60 2.35 9.65
C LEU A 67 -9.06 1.28 10.64
N PHE A 68 -10.10 0.54 10.30
CA PHE A 68 -10.58 -0.56 11.14
C PHE A 68 -9.50 -1.62 11.35
N VAL A 69 -8.77 -1.99 10.30
CA VAL A 69 -7.65 -2.94 10.41
C VAL A 69 -6.50 -2.34 11.23
N GLN A 70 -6.11 -1.08 10.97
CA GLN A 70 -5.07 -0.38 11.74
C GLN A 70 -5.39 -0.35 13.24
N GLN A 71 -6.62 -0.04 13.60
CA GLN A 71 -7.05 0.00 15.00
C GLN A 71 -6.85 -1.33 15.74
N GLN A 72 -6.98 -2.46 15.05
CA GLN A 72 -6.72 -3.76 15.67
C GLN A 72 -5.25 -3.94 16.07
N PHE A 73 -4.31 -3.38 15.28
CA PHE A 73 -2.89 -3.35 15.63
C PHE A 73 -2.59 -2.34 16.76
N THR A 74 -3.08 -1.12 16.63
CA THR A 74 -2.82 -0.05 17.61
C THR A 74 -3.42 -0.36 18.99
N ASN A 75 -4.59 -0.98 19.06
CA ASN A 75 -5.21 -1.46 20.31
C ASN A 75 -4.35 -2.53 21.03
N ARG A 76 -3.42 -3.14 20.35
CA ARG A 76 -2.46 -4.10 20.89
C ARG A 76 -1.04 -3.53 21.01
N ASN A 77 -0.91 -2.20 20.94
CA ASN A 77 0.37 -1.46 21.00
C ASN A 77 1.37 -1.88 19.90
N LEU A 78 0.89 -2.35 18.74
CA LEU A 78 1.71 -2.64 17.58
C LEU A 78 1.75 -1.42 16.66
N GLN A 79 2.93 -1.11 16.13
CA GLN A 79 3.12 0.00 15.21
C GLN A 79 2.47 -0.30 13.86
N SER A 80 1.67 0.65 13.38
CA SER A 80 1.01 0.52 12.08
C SER A 80 0.65 1.87 11.49
N SER A 81 0.53 1.93 10.16
CA SER A 81 0.04 3.10 9.43
C SER A 81 -0.86 2.67 8.27
N VAL A 82 -1.87 3.48 7.96
CA VAL A 82 -2.66 3.33 6.73
C VAL A 82 -1.88 3.94 5.57
N VAL A 83 -1.73 3.19 4.50
CA VAL A 83 -0.91 3.57 3.35
C VAL A 83 -1.61 3.29 2.02
N PRO A 84 -1.29 4.02 0.93
CA PRO A 84 -1.79 3.68 -0.40
C PRO A 84 -1.06 2.44 -0.93
N HIS A 85 -1.78 1.54 -1.60
CA HIS A 85 -1.17 0.36 -2.22
C HIS A 85 -0.21 0.73 -3.35
N ALA A 86 -0.74 1.32 -4.44
CA ALA A 86 0.03 1.69 -5.62
C ALA A 86 -0.66 2.81 -6.39
N PRO A 87 0.05 3.58 -7.24
CA PRO A 87 -0.52 4.69 -8.01
C PRO A 87 -1.75 4.30 -8.83
N TYR A 88 -1.73 3.12 -9.45
CA TYR A 88 -2.78 2.64 -10.34
C TYR A 88 -3.99 2.02 -9.64
N SER A 89 -3.95 1.85 -8.33
CA SER A 89 -5.02 1.18 -7.58
C SER A 89 -5.73 2.10 -6.59
N VAL A 90 -5.31 3.36 -6.49
CA VAL A 90 -5.80 4.32 -5.50
C VAL A 90 -6.35 5.56 -6.21
N SER A 91 -7.60 5.91 -5.96
CA SER A 91 -8.22 7.13 -6.49
C SER A 91 -7.72 8.38 -5.77
N GLN A 92 -7.79 9.54 -6.43
CA GLN A 92 -7.41 10.82 -5.83
C GLN A 92 -8.07 11.07 -4.46
N PRO A 93 -9.41 10.93 -4.27
CA PRO A 93 -10.03 11.14 -2.96
C PRO A 93 -9.50 10.18 -1.89
N LEU A 94 -9.09 8.96 -2.26
CA LEU A 94 -8.50 8.01 -1.32
C LEU A 94 -7.07 8.41 -0.95
N PHE A 95 -6.26 8.89 -1.90
CA PHE A 95 -4.94 9.46 -1.61
C PHE A 95 -5.04 10.63 -0.62
N GLU A 96 -5.98 11.54 -0.85
CA GLU A 96 -6.18 12.72 0.01
C GLU A 96 -6.53 12.33 1.46
N LYS A 97 -7.42 11.34 1.63
CA LYS A 97 -7.77 10.81 2.96
C LYS A 97 -6.58 10.16 3.67
N ILE A 98 -5.83 9.31 2.96
CA ILE A 98 -4.63 8.66 3.50
C ILE A 98 -3.58 9.71 3.89
N ALA A 99 -3.35 10.71 3.04
CA ALA A 99 -2.39 11.78 3.31
C ALA A 99 -2.79 12.60 4.54
N GLN A 100 -4.07 12.96 4.68
CA GLN A 100 -4.58 13.67 5.86
C GLN A 100 -4.38 12.86 7.14
N ASN A 101 -4.70 11.56 7.11
CA ASN A 101 -4.48 10.67 8.23
C ASN A 101 -2.99 10.57 8.59
N ALA A 102 -2.13 10.39 7.60
CA ALA A 102 -0.69 10.31 7.81
C ALA A 102 -0.12 11.58 8.45
N ILE A 103 -0.60 12.77 8.03
CA ILE A 103 -0.21 14.05 8.63
C ILE A 103 -0.67 14.13 10.10
N GLN A 104 -1.92 13.75 10.40
CA GLN A 104 -2.49 13.80 11.74
C GLN A 104 -1.75 12.86 12.71
N GLU A 105 -1.41 11.66 12.25
CA GLU A 105 -0.72 10.65 13.04
C GLU A 105 0.81 10.78 13.00
N ASN A 106 1.34 11.69 12.20
CA ASN A 106 2.78 11.81 11.93
C ASN A 106 3.41 10.46 11.54
N SER A 107 2.70 9.70 10.71
CA SER A 107 3.05 8.32 10.39
C SER A 107 3.96 8.20 9.16
N LEU A 108 4.68 7.07 9.09
CA LEU A 108 5.44 6.66 7.91
C LEU A 108 4.46 6.23 6.80
N VAL A 109 4.66 6.73 5.59
CA VAL A 109 3.91 6.33 4.39
C VAL A 109 4.73 5.37 3.55
N CYS A 110 4.09 4.32 3.06
CA CYS A 110 4.70 3.34 2.16
C CYS A 110 3.80 3.18 0.93
N MET A 111 4.39 3.02 -0.26
CA MET A 111 3.64 2.78 -1.49
C MET A 111 4.47 1.98 -2.48
N HIS A 112 3.89 0.97 -3.13
CA HIS A 112 4.47 0.34 -4.32
C HIS A 112 4.45 1.34 -5.46
N ASN A 113 5.57 1.49 -6.16
CA ASN A 113 5.71 2.50 -7.19
C ASN A 113 6.65 2.05 -8.30
N GLN A 114 6.29 2.36 -9.54
CA GLN A 114 7.10 2.08 -10.73
C GLN A 114 7.63 0.63 -10.77
N GLU A 115 6.75 -0.31 -10.41
CA GLU A 115 7.09 -1.73 -10.28
C GLU A 115 7.19 -2.40 -11.66
N SER A 116 6.33 -2.03 -12.60
CA SER A 116 6.19 -2.74 -13.86
C SER A 116 6.09 -1.79 -15.07
N LYS A 117 6.44 -2.33 -16.24
CA LYS A 117 6.23 -1.65 -17.52
C LYS A 117 4.74 -1.32 -17.76
N GLY A 118 3.83 -2.22 -17.32
CA GLY A 118 2.39 -2.00 -17.42
C GLY A 118 1.91 -0.77 -16.63
N GLU A 119 2.53 -0.46 -15.52
CA GLU A 119 2.26 0.77 -14.76
C GLU A 119 2.67 2.01 -15.55
N ALA A 120 3.87 1.99 -16.15
CA ALA A 120 4.33 3.08 -17.00
C ALA A 120 3.40 3.29 -18.21
N GLU A 121 3.00 2.22 -18.90
CA GLU A 121 2.05 2.29 -20.04
C GLU A 121 0.69 2.82 -19.61
N PHE A 122 0.19 2.40 -18.45
CA PHE A 122 -1.08 2.88 -17.91
C PHE A 122 -1.08 4.39 -17.70
N PHE A 123 -0.06 4.93 -17.05
CA PHE A 123 0.01 6.37 -16.76
C PHE A 123 0.34 7.23 -17.98
N THR A 124 1.15 6.74 -18.90
CA THR A 124 1.54 7.52 -20.09
C THR A 124 0.48 7.52 -21.19
N SER A 125 -0.19 6.40 -21.42
CA SER A 125 -1.10 6.24 -22.56
C SER A 125 -2.48 5.66 -22.24
N GLY A 126 -2.71 5.20 -21.00
CA GLY A 126 -3.96 4.55 -20.63
C GLY A 126 -4.13 3.13 -21.18
N THR A 127 -3.03 2.49 -21.56
CA THR A 127 -3.00 1.16 -22.19
C THR A 127 -2.18 0.17 -21.35
N GLY A 128 -2.00 -1.03 -21.87
CA GLY A 128 -1.17 -2.04 -21.24
C GLY A 128 -1.93 -2.97 -20.30
N THR A 129 -1.18 -3.84 -19.64
CA THR A 129 -1.72 -4.94 -18.83
C THR A 129 -2.55 -4.46 -17.64
N ILE A 130 -2.18 -3.34 -17.03
CA ILE A 130 -2.93 -2.77 -15.89
C ILE A 130 -4.27 -2.21 -16.36
N ALA A 131 -4.31 -1.49 -17.50
CA ALA A 131 -5.56 -0.99 -18.07
C ALA A 131 -6.54 -2.13 -18.34
N THR A 132 -6.07 -3.19 -19.00
CA THR A 132 -6.86 -4.41 -19.27
C THR A 132 -7.33 -5.08 -17.97
N HIS A 133 -6.45 -5.21 -16.99
CA HIS A 133 -6.80 -5.81 -15.70
C HIS A 133 -7.93 -5.06 -14.99
N ILE A 134 -7.84 -3.75 -14.92
CA ILE A 134 -8.85 -2.91 -14.24
C ILE A 134 -10.19 -2.98 -14.97
N SER A 135 -10.19 -2.80 -16.30
CA SER A 135 -11.43 -2.70 -17.08
C SER A 135 -12.07 -4.06 -17.37
N GLU A 136 -11.29 -5.05 -17.80
CA GLU A 136 -11.80 -6.34 -18.27
C GLU A 136 -11.86 -7.39 -17.16
N ASN A 137 -10.77 -7.55 -16.38
CA ASN A 137 -10.72 -8.61 -15.37
C ASN A 137 -11.48 -8.24 -14.10
N LEU A 138 -11.39 -6.97 -13.67
CA LEU A 138 -12.10 -6.48 -12.48
C LEU A 138 -13.45 -5.84 -12.81
N GLY A 139 -13.73 -5.55 -14.08
CA GLY A 139 -14.97 -4.89 -14.52
C GLY A 139 -15.18 -3.50 -13.90
N ILE A 140 -14.12 -2.79 -13.59
CA ILE A 140 -14.19 -1.47 -12.97
C ILE A 140 -14.32 -0.42 -14.07
N ASP A 141 -15.29 0.50 -13.92
CA ASP A 141 -15.44 1.66 -14.78
C ASP A 141 -14.19 2.56 -14.69
N THR A 142 -13.56 2.80 -15.83
CA THR A 142 -12.37 3.65 -15.96
C THR A 142 -12.66 5.02 -16.57
N SER A 143 -13.92 5.34 -16.88
CA SER A 143 -14.33 6.58 -17.56
C SER A 143 -13.95 7.86 -16.80
N HIS A 144 -13.84 7.76 -15.46
CA HIS A 144 -13.46 8.86 -14.58
C HIS A 144 -11.95 9.15 -14.59
N TRP A 145 -11.13 8.25 -15.16
CA TRP A 145 -9.66 8.34 -15.13
C TRP A 145 -9.11 8.60 -16.53
N LYS A 146 -8.04 9.38 -16.63
CA LYS A 146 -7.31 9.64 -17.87
C LYS A 146 -5.82 9.53 -17.64
N PRO A 147 -5.07 9.02 -18.63
CA PRO A 147 -3.60 8.99 -18.55
C PRO A 147 -3.06 10.41 -18.42
N THR A 148 -2.01 10.55 -17.62
CA THR A 148 -1.38 11.84 -17.34
C THR A 148 -0.31 12.21 -18.36
N GLY A 149 0.16 11.25 -19.16
CA GLY A 149 1.30 11.39 -20.05
C GLY A 149 2.65 11.44 -19.30
N GLN A 150 2.65 11.20 -17.99
CA GLN A 150 3.82 11.24 -17.10
C GLN A 150 4.06 9.89 -16.45
N SER A 151 5.15 9.76 -15.68
CA SER A 151 5.35 8.58 -14.85
C SER A 151 4.29 8.49 -13.73
N SER A 152 4.09 7.29 -13.19
CA SER A 152 3.19 7.08 -12.07
C SER A 152 3.59 7.89 -10.84
N LEU A 153 4.89 7.96 -10.54
CA LEU A 153 5.43 8.77 -9.43
C LEU A 153 5.04 10.24 -9.55
N VAL A 154 5.40 10.88 -10.65
CA VAL A 154 5.10 12.30 -10.90
C VAL A 154 3.60 12.57 -10.86
N SER A 155 2.80 11.62 -11.35
CA SER A 155 1.34 11.74 -11.39
C SER A 155 0.68 11.80 -10.01
N VAL A 156 1.24 11.07 -9.02
CA VAL A 156 0.62 10.96 -7.69
C VAL A 156 1.35 11.69 -6.57
N LEU A 157 2.60 12.12 -6.80
CA LEU A 157 3.44 12.75 -5.78
C LEU A 157 2.76 13.94 -5.08
N LYS A 158 1.99 14.73 -5.83
CA LYS A 158 1.23 15.88 -5.30
C LYS A 158 0.15 15.52 -4.28
N TYR A 159 -0.28 14.26 -4.23
CA TYR A 159 -1.27 13.77 -3.26
C TYR A 159 -0.63 13.16 -2.02
N LEU A 160 0.68 12.96 -2.01
CA LEU A 160 1.40 12.39 -0.88
C LEU A 160 1.80 13.47 0.14
N PRO A 161 1.88 13.15 1.43
CA PRO A 161 2.19 14.13 2.47
C PRO A 161 3.68 14.53 2.41
N ALA A 162 3.97 15.77 2.04
CA ALA A 162 5.33 16.26 1.81
C ALA A 162 6.26 16.26 3.05
N LYS A 163 5.72 16.20 4.26
CA LYS A 163 6.50 16.27 5.51
C LYS A 163 6.68 14.93 6.20
N ASN A 164 5.92 13.92 5.80
CA ASN A 164 6.03 12.59 6.39
C ASN A 164 7.15 11.81 5.71
N PRO A 165 7.84 10.92 6.44
CA PRO A 165 8.74 9.97 5.81
C PRO A 165 8.00 9.10 4.79
N LEU A 166 8.55 8.95 3.60
CA LEU A 166 7.96 8.23 2.48
C LEU A 166 8.88 7.09 2.05
N LEU A 167 8.36 5.87 2.06
CA LEU A 167 9.02 4.68 1.56
C LEU A 167 8.40 4.29 0.22
N MET A 168 9.14 4.47 -0.85
CA MET A 168 8.74 4.05 -2.20
C MET A 168 9.33 2.69 -2.51
N VAL A 169 8.48 1.68 -2.64
CA VAL A 169 8.88 0.29 -2.88
C VAL A 169 9.00 0.04 -4.38
N HIS A 170 9.95 -0.76 -4.79
CA HIS A 170 10.35 -1.11 -6.15
C HIS A 170 11.17 -0.01 -6.86
N ASN A 171 10.56 1.01 -7.41
CA ASN A 171 11.21 2.05 -8.22
C ASN A 171 12.05 1.48 -9.38
N THR A 172 11.64 0.33 -9.92
CA THR A 172 12.37 -0.41 -10.96
C THR A 172 12.47 0.36 -12.27
N PHE A 173 11.46 1.19 -12.56
CA PHE A 173 11.35 2.01 -13.77
C PHE A 173 11.56 3.50 -13.52
N THR A 174 12.12 3.88 -12.36
CA THR A 174 12.46 5.27 -12.06
C THR A 174 13.55 5.77 -13.00
N THR A 175 13.34 6.93 -13.57
CA THR A 175 14.29 7.62 -14.43
C THR A 175 14.92 8.81 -13.72
N GLN A 176 15.99 9.38 -14.31
CA GLN A 176 16.58 10.62 -13.78
C GLN A 176 15.55 11.76 -13.73
N ALA A 177 14.67 11.85 -14.74
CA ALA A 177 13.62 12.88 -14.80
C ALA A 177 12.53 12.73 -13.70
N ASP A 178 12.42 11.57 -13.07
CA ASP A 178 11.53 11.37 -11.93
C ASP A 178 12.14 11.85 -10.60
N ILE A 179 13.47 12.05 -10.58
CA ILE A 179 14.24 12.42 -9.38
C ILE A 179 14.49 13.94 -9.35
N ASP A 180 14.67 14.55 -10.53
CA ASP A 180 14.92 15.99 -10.69
C ASP A 180 13.65 16.84 -10.47
#